data_5509f543b035ac8e4391e8294727c69c
#
_entry.id   5509f543b035ac8e4391e8294727c69c
#
_cell.length_a   1.000
_cell.length_b   1.000
_cell.length_c   1.000
_cell.angle_alpha   90.00
_cell.angle_beta   90.00
_cell.angle_gamma   90.00
#
_symmetry.space_group_name_H-M   'P 1'
#
loop_
_entity.id
_entity.type
_entity.pdbx_description
1 polymer ?
#
loop_
_entity_poly.entity_id
_entity_poly.type
_entity_poly.pdbx_seq_one_letter_code
_entity_poly.pdbx_strand_id
1 'polypeptide(L)'
;LHLCDRRQRQMCIRDRDTAVAPGTDFYQYACGGWMKNNPLKPEYARFGTFDQLRDNNQEQIRTLIEGLSETPGQEGSVGQKIGMLFAMGMDSVKLNEDGYAPIKDQLAEINKLGTKDELTKMVATLHKEGMAPFFALYVGADEKNSSMNIVQTYQGGIGMGQRDYYLENDEQTKNIRNKYQEHIAKMFQLAGYDEATAQKAVRAVMNIETRLAKAARSQVELRDPHANYNKMDRATLKKNFPTFDWDTYFTVSGLKDLNEVNVGQPAAMKEVANVINTVSLDDQKLYLQWGLIDAAASYLSDDFEAQNFDFYSRTMSGKKEMQPRWKRSVSTVDGVLGEVVGQMYVEKYFPAAAKERMVTLVKNLQTSLGERIKGLEWMSEPTKEKALEKLATFHVKIGYPDKWKDYSALEIKDDSYWANIERANEWDYNEMIAKAGKPVDKDEWLMTPQTVNAYYNPTTNEICFPAAILQPPFFDMNADDAMNYGAIGVVIGHEMTHGFDDQGRQYDKDGNLKDWWTEEDAKKFEERA
;
A
#
# COMPACT_ATOMS: atom_id res chain seq x y z
N LEU A 1 -19.33 31.63 -19.06
CA LEU A 1 -19.34 31.79 -17.59
C LEU A 1 -20.70 31.42 -16.97
N HIS A 2 -21.83 31.87 -17.49
CA HIS A 2 -23.16 31.60 -16.90
C HIS A 2 -23.67 30.14 -17.02
N LEU A 3 -23.18 29.34 -17.94
CA LEU A 3 -23.65 27.94 -18.14
C LEU A 3 -22.97 26.96 -17.20
N CYS A 4 -21.69 27.17 -16.87
CA CYS A 4 -20.99 26.35 -15.88
C CYS A 4 -21.54 26.60 -14.46
N ASP A 5 -21.76 27.83 -14.10
CA ASP A 5 -22.32 28.24 -12.79
C ASP A 5 -23.71 27.60 -12.52
N ARG A 6 -24.59 27.53 -13.53
CA ARG A 6 -25.90 26.86 -13.39
C ARG A 6 -25.78 25.33 -13.22
N ARG A 7 -24.86 24.65 -13.91
CA ARG A 7 -24.68 23.18 -13.78
C ARG A 7 -24.13 22.81 -12.41
N GLN A 8 -23.18 23.58 -11.91
CA GLN A 8 -22.56 23.32 -10.60
C GLN A 8 -23.49 23.64 -9.44
N ARG A 9 -24.25 24.73 -9.51
CA ARG A 9 -25.31 25.03 -8.53
C ARG A 9 -26.43 23.99 -8.54
N GLN A 10 -26.77 23.42 -9.69
CA GLN A 10 -27.73 22.32 -9.79
C GLN A 10 -27.17 21.02 -9.20
N MET A 11 -25.86 20.76 -9.29
CA MET A 11 -25.22 19.61 -8.68
C MET A 11 -25.28 19.70 -7.15
N CYS A 12 -24.87 20.78 -6.54
CA CYS A 12 -24.95 21.01 -5.09
C CYS A 12 -26.38 20.94 -4.53
N ILE A 13 -27.39 21.32 -5.31
CA ILE A 13 -28.81 21.25 -4.91
C ILE A 13 -29.33 19.80 -5.03
N ARG A 14 -28.88 19.05 -6.02
CA ARG A 14 -29.27 17.64 -6.23
C ARG A 14 -28.71 16.70 -5.17
N ASP A 15 -27.56 17.04 -4.61
CA ASP A 15 -26.87 16.21 -3.64
C ASP A 15 -27.40 16.35 -2.23
N ARG A 16 -28.20 17.39 -1.95
CA ARG A 16 -28.82 17.62 -0.65
C ARG A 16 -30.13 16.86 -0.50
N ASP A 17 -30.34 16.34 0.70
CA ASP A 17 -31.64 15.86 1.15
C ASP A 17 -32.32 16.93 2.00
N THR A 18 -33.13 17.76 1.35
CA THR A 18 -33.84 18.86 2.03
C THR A 18 -34.98 18.41 2.93
N ALA A 19 -35.31 17.13 2.96
CA ALA A 19 -36.28 16.57 3.90
C ALA A 19 -35.69 16.42 5.31
N VAL A 20 -34.37 16.47 5.45
CA VAL A 20 -33.65 16.37 6.71
C VAL A 20 -33.16 17.75 7.15
N ALA A 21 -33.42 18.13 8.39
CA ALA A 21 -32.91 19.39 8.92
C ALA A 21 -31.40 19.32 9.17
N PRO A 22 -30.59 20.31 8.74
CA PRO A 22 -29.13 20.27 8.87
C PRO A 22 -28.63 20.22 10.33
N GLY A 23 -29.45 20.71 11.27
CA GLY A 23 -29.15 20.62 12.72
C GLY A 23 -29.46 19.26 13.33
N THR A 24 -30.17 18.37 12.61
CA THR A 24 -30.50 17.02 13.08
C THR A 24 -29.49 16.00 12.56
N ASP A 25 -29.23 16.02 11.26
CA ASP A 25 -28.24 15.17 10.59
C ASP A 25 -27.65 15.93 9.40
N PHE A 26 -26.52 16.57 9.63
CA PHE A 26 -25.85 17.36 8.62
C PHE A 26 -25.31 16.51 7.47
N TYR A 27 -24.85 15.30 7.76
CA TYR A 27 -24.32 14.41 6.73
C TYR A 27 -25.42 13.96 5.76
N GLN A 28 -26.56 13.50 6.29
CA GLN A 28 -27.70 13.13 5.47
C GLN A 28 -28.25 14.34 4.69
N TYR A 29 -28.33 15.51 5.33
CA TYR A 29 -28.73 16.74 4.65
C TYR A 29 -27.81 17.08 3.47
N ALA A 30 -26.50 17.03 3.67
CA ALA A 30 -25.51 17.44 2.67
C ALA A 30 -25.34 16.42 1.54
N CYS A 31 -25.37 15.12 1.84
CA CYS A 31 -24.98 14.02 0.96
C CYS A 31 -26.15 13.10 0.57
N GLY A 32 -27.30 13.19 1.21
CA GLY A 32 -28.41 12.24 1.03
C GLY A 32 -28.95 12.14 -0.38
N GLY A 33 -29.02 13.25 -1.11
CA GLY A 33 -29.39 13.26 -2.53
C GLY A 33 -28.35 12.56 -3.41
N TRP A 34 -27.04 12.79 -3.13
CA TRP A 34 -25.97 12.08 -3.82
C TRP A 34 -26.05 10.58 -3.57
N MET A 35 -26.19 10.14 -2.31
CA MET A 35 -26.31 8.72 -1.95
C MET A 35 -27.50 8.05 -2.63
N LYS A 36 -28.64 8.72 -2.72
CA LYS A 36 -29.83 8.24 -3.42
C LYS A 36 -29.59 8.04 -4.92
N ASN A 37 -28.82 8.92 -5.54
CA ASN A 37 -28.50 8.88 -6.97
C ASN A 37 -27.33 7.95 -7.30
N ASN A 38 -26.51 7.58 -6.30
CA ASN A 38 -25.34 6.70 -6.43
C ASN A 38 -25.44 5.53 -5.44
N PRO A 39 -26.38 4.58 -5.63
CA PRO A 39 -26.54 3.46 -4.73
C PRO A 39 -25.28 2.59 -4.71
N LEU A 40 -25.01 1.95 -3.57
CA LEU A 40 -23.90 1.02 -3.42
C LEU A 40 -24.05 -0.14 -4.41
N LYS A 41 -23.08 -0.27 -5.31
CA LYS A 41 -22.98 -1.37 -6.24
C LYS A 41 -22.44 -2.62 -5.54
N PRO A 42 -22.78 -3.85 -5.97
CA PRO A 42 -22.42 -5.09 -5.28
C PRO A 42 -20.90 -5.36 -5.23
N GLU A 43 -20.13 -4.82 -6.17
CA GLU A 43 -18.66 -4.92 -6.21
C GLU A 43 -17.94 -3.98 -5.24
N TYR A 44 -18.66 -3.15 -4.49
CA TYR A 44 -18.11 -2.21 -3.51
C TYR A 44 -18.62 -2.51 -2.09
N ALA A 45 -17.76 -2.37 -1.10
CA ALA A 45 -18.14 -2.38 0.32
C ALA A 45 -18.58 -1.00 0.81
N ARG A 46 -18.10 0.05 0.15
CA ARG A 46 -18.47 1.45 0.31
C ARG A 46 -18.40 2.14 -1.05
N PHE A 47 -19.15 3.21 -1.24
CA PHE A 47 -19.10 3.98 -2.48
C PHE A 47 -19.23 5.46 -2.17
N GLY A 48 -18.22 6.22 -2.52
CA GLY A 48 -18.12 7.66 -2.33
C GLY A 48 -17.50 8.35 -3.53
N THR A 49 -17.23 9.63 -3.41
CA THR A 49 -16.65 10.45 -4.48
C THR A 49 -15.27 9.94 -4.93
N PHE A 50 -14.45 9.44 -4.00
CA PHE A 50 -13.17 8.81 -4.34
C PHE A 50 -13.35 7.54 -5.17
N ASP A 51 -14.36 6.73 -4.85
CA ASP A 51 -14.62 5.48 -5.58
C ASP A 51 -15.16 5.77 -6.98
N GLN A 52 -16.02 6.79 -7.12
CA GLN A 52 -16.50 7.26 -8.42
C GLN A 52 -15.33 7.77 -9.29
N LEU A 53 -14.41 8.53 -8.71
CA LEU A 53 -13.24 9.01 -9.45
C LEU A 53 -12.30 7.87 -9.82
N ARG A 54 -12.10 6.88 -8.94
CA ARG A 54 -11.33 5.66 -9.26
C ARG A 54 -11.96 4.86 -10.39
N ASP A 55 -13.29 4.70 -10.41
CA ASP A 55 -14.00 4.04 -11.52
C ASP A 55 -13.73 4.74 -12.85
N ASN A 56 -13.89 6.08 -12.87
CA ASN A 56 -13.62 6.87 -14.07
C ASN A 56 -12.16 6.76 -14.51
N ASN A 57 -11.24 6.77 -13.55
CA ASN A 57 -9.81 6.64 -13.79
C ASN A 57 -9.45 5.26 -14.37
N GLN A 58 -10.04 4.18 -13.89
CA GLN A 58 -9.84 2.85 -14.46
C GLN A 58 -10.31 2.76 -15.92
N GLU A 59 -11.42 3.40 -16.28
CA GLU A 59 -11.88 3.49 -17.68
C GLU A 59 -10.91 4.32 -18.55
N GLN A 60 -10.35 5.41 -18.00
CA GLN A 60 -9.33 6.21 -18.68
C GLN A 60 -8.07 5.37 -18.95
N ILE A 61 -7.58 4.64 -17.95
CA ILE A 61 -6.41 3.76 -18.08
C ILE A 61 -6.72 2.63 -19.07
N ARG A 62 -7.89 2.00 -18.98
CA ARG A 62 -8.34 1.00 -19.95
C ARG A 62 -8.24 1.50 -21.38
N THR A 63 -8.72 2.72 -21.64
CA THR A 63 -8.67 3.35 -22.97
C THR A 63 -7.23 3.56 -23.47
N LEU A 64 -6.25 3.71 -22.56
CA LEU A 64 -4.84 3.84 -22.93
C LEU A 64 -4.20 2.50 -23.28
N ILE A 65 -4.54 1.43 -22.56
CA ILE A 65 -3.81 0.15 -22.63
C ILE A 65 -4.48 -0.91 -23.51
N GLU A 66 -5.82 -0.87 -23.70
CA GLU A 66 -6.56 -1.92 -24.41
C GLU A 66 -6.09 -2.06 -25.88
N GLY A 67 -5.83 -0.96 -26.56
CA GLY A 67 -5.30 -0.96 -27.92
C GLY A 67 -3.87 -1.53 -28.06
N LEU A 68 -3.09 -1.54 -26.97
CA LEU A 68 -1.74 -2.10 -26.95
C LEU A 68 -1.73 -3.64 -26.91
N SER A 69 -2.81 -4.26 -26.46
CA SER A 69 -2.96 -5.73 -26.50
C SER A 69 -3.25 -6.24 -27.92
N GLU A 70 -3.92 -5.44 -28.75
CA GLU A 70 -4.23 -5.77 -30.15
C GLU A 70 -3.04 -5.50 -31.09
N THR A 71 -2.23 -4.48 -30.77
CA THR A 71 -1.05 -4.07 -31.53
C THR A 71 0.14 -3.84 -30.60
N PRO A 72 0.76 -4.92 -30.09
CA PRO A 72 1.70 -4.83 -28.97
C PRO A 72 3.03 -4.12 -29.28
N GLY A 73 3.30 -3.77 -30.51
CA GLY A 73 4.52 -3.09 -30.88
C GLY A 73 5.75 -4.01 -30.94
N GLN A 74 6.95 -3.42 -30.93
CA GLN A 74 8.20 -4.15 -31.01
C GLN A 74 8.49 -4.89 -29.70
N GLU A 75 9.10 -6.07 -29.76
CA GLU A 75 9.54 -6.87 -28.60
C GLU A 75 10.41 -6.02 -27.65
N GLY A 76 10.15 -6.15 -26.34
CA GLY A 76 10.80 -5.38 -25.28
C GLY A 76 10.33 -3.93 -25.14
N SER A 77 9.48 -3.44 -26.05
CA SER A 77 8.90 -2.09 -25.92
C SER A 77 7.90 -2.02 -24.76
N VAL A 78 7.67 -0.81 -24.27
CA VAL A 78 6.65 -0.53 -23.26
C VAL A 78 5.26 -1.01 -23.69
N GLY A 79 4.90 -0.75 -24.96
CA GLY A 79 3.62 -1.18 -25.52
C GLY A 79 3.45 -2.71 -25.50
N GLN A 80 4.51 -3.45 -25.83
CA GLN A 80 4.50 -4.91 -25.77
C GLN A 80 4.32 -5.41 -24.34
N LYS A 81 5.04 -4.84 -23.36
CA LYS A 81 4.95 -5.24 -21.95
C LYS A 81 3.54 -5.03 -21.38
N ILE A 82 2.97 -3.85 -21.61
CA ILE A 82 1.61 -3.49 -21.20
C ILE A 82 0.57 -4.40 -21.87
N GLY A 83 0.62 -4.50 -23.19
CA GLY A 83 -0.34 -5.27 -23.98
C GLY A 83 -0.34 -6.75 -23.63
N MET A 84 0.84 -7.35 -23.49
CA MET A 84 0.99 -8.76 -23.12
C MET A 84 0.45 -9.03 -21.71
N LEU A 85 0.84 -8.23 -20.72
CA LEU A 85 0.39 -8.41 -19.35
C LEU A 85 -1.14 -8.24 -19.22
N PHE A 86 -1.73 -7.27 -19.93
CA PHE A 86 -3.18 -7.09 -20.00
C PHE A 86 -3.87 -8.28 -20.64
N ALA A 87 -3.38 -8.75 -21.79
CA ALA A 87 -3.95 -9.88 -22.52
C ALA A 87 -3.94 -11.17 -21.66
N MET A 88 -2.83 -11.45 -20.98
CA MET A 88 -2.74 -12.60 -20.05
C MET A 88 -3.77 -12.53 -18.92
N GLY A 89 -3.98 -11.35 -18.33
CA GLY A 89 -5.01 -11.17 -17.30
C GLY A 89 -6.43 -11.31 -17.83
N MET A 90 -6.66 -11.07 -19.14
CA MET A 90 -7.96 -11.23 -19.79
C MET A 90 -8.23 -12.67 -20.24
N ASP A 91 -7.22 -13.49 -20.46
CA ASP A 91 -7.35 -14.86 -20.99
C ASP A 91 -7.75 -15.87 -19.89
N SER A 92 -9.02 -15.83 -19.53
CA SER A 92 -9.57 -16.78 -18.56
C SER A 92 -9.53 -18.24 -19.02
N VAL A 93 -9.52 -18.48 -20.34
CA VAL A 93 -9.45 -19.85 -20.89
C VAL A 93 -8.08 -20.44 -20.55
N LYS A 94 -7.01 -19.75 -20.89
CA LYS A 94 -5.65 -20.18 -20.58
C LYS A 94 -5.41 -20.32 -19.06
N LEU A 95 -5.85 -19.35 -18.26
CA LEU A 95 -5.73 -19.43 -16.80
C LEU A 95 -6.45 -20.65 -16.20
N ASN A 96 -7.64 -20.98 -16.70
CA ASN A 96 -8.38 -22.17 -16.26
C ASN A 96 -7.74 -23.48 -16.74
N GLU A 97 -7.16 -23.51 -17.94
CA GLU A 97 -6.42 -24.68 -18.45
C GLU A 97 -5.14 -24.94 -17.63
N ASP A 98 -4.42 -23.89 -17.25
CA ASP A 98 -3.20 -23.98 -16.47
C ASP A 98 -3.46 -24.36 -14.99
N GLY A 99 -4.59 -23.93 -14.43
CA GLY A 99 -4.94 -24.19 -13.03
C GLY A 99 -3.86 -23.71 -12.08
N TYR A 100 -3.29 -24.62 -11.26
CA TYR A 100 -2.16 -24.33 -10.37
C TYR A 100 -0.78 -24.69 -10.95
N ALA A 101 -0.72 -25.12 -12.21
CA ALA A 101 0.56 -25.50 -12.83
C ALA A 101 1.66 -24.44 -12.72
N PRO A 102 1.36 -23.12 -12.80
CA PRO A 102 2.37 -22.07 -12.67
C PRO A 102 3.15 -22.07 -11.34
N ILE A 103 2.55 -22.54 -10.25
CA ILE A 103 3.18 -22.58 -8.91
C ILE A 103 3.66 -23.99 -8.50
N LYS A 104 3.42 -25.00 -9.33
CA LYS A 104 3.65 -26.42 -8.97
C LYS A 104 5.10 -26.72 -8.63
N ASP A 105 6.03 -26.22 -9.40
CA ASP A 105 7.46 -26.48 -9.19
C ASP A 105 7.97 -25.78 -7.92
N GLN A 106 7.54 -24.57 -7.65
CA GLN A 106 7.87 -23.85 -6.41
C GLN A 106 7.30 -24.54 -5.16
N LEU A 107 6.05 -25.04 -5.23
CA LEU A 107 5.48 -25.85 -4.16
C LEU A 107 6.32 -27.11 -3.91
N ALA A 108 6.81 -27.76 -4.97
CA ALA A 108 7.68 -28.93 -4.87
C ALA A 108 9.07 -28.57 -4.29
N GLU A 109 9.62 -27.41 -4.63
CA GLU A 109 10.88 -26.92 -4.05
C GLU A 109 10.75 -26.64 -2.55
N ILE A 110 9.69 -25.98 -2.12
CA ILE A 110 9.41 -25.77 -0.69
C ILE A 110 9.26 -27.13 0.02
N ASN A 111 8.62 -28.11 -0.61
CA ASN A 111 8.43 -29.42 -0.01
C ASN A 111 9.76 -30.21 0.16
N LYS A 112 10.76 -29.95 -0.67
CA LYS A 112 12.08 -30.60 -0.61
C LYS A 112 13.00 -30.09 0.50
N LEU A 113 12.69 -28.96 1.14
CA LEU A 113 13.51 -28.38 2.20
C LEU A 113 13.77 -29.42 3.30
N GLY A 114 15.03 -29.64 3.64
CA GLY A 114 15.47 -30.64 4.64
C GLY A 114 16.10 -30.01 5.87
N THR A 115 16.49 -28.74 5.81
CA THR A 115 17.25 -28.07 6.87
C THR A 115 16.72 -26.65 7.14
N LYS A 116 17.05 -26.09 8.30
CA LYS A 116 16.75 -24.69 8.64
C LYS A 116 17.53 -23.68 7.79
N ASP A 117 18.72 -24.05 7.33
CA ASP A 117 19.51 -23.22 6.42
C ASP A 117 18.80 -23.07 5.06
N GLU A 118 18.31 -24.18 4.51
CA GLU A 118 17.50 -24.16 3.29
C GLU A 118 16.20 -23.39 3.48
N LEU A 119 15.55 -23.51 4.65
CA LEU A 119 14.37 -22.72 4.99
C LEU A 119 14.70 -21.22 4.99
N THR A 120 15.81 -20.79 5.59
CA THR A 120 16.22 -19.39 5.63
C THR A 120 16.50 -18.86 4.22
N LYS A 121 17.14 -19.66 3.36
CA LYS A 121 17.33 -19.31 1.94
C LYS A 121 16.00 -19.15 1.22
N MET A 122 15.07 -20.08 1.42
CA MET A 122 13.73 -20.01 0.82
C MET A 122 12.97 -18.77 1.30
N VAL A 123 13.01 -18.42 2.58
CA VAL A 123 12.39 -17.18 3.10
C VAL A 123 12.95 -15.96 2.38
N ALA A 124 14.27 -15.87 2.21
CA ALA A 124 14.88 -14.75 1.49
C ALA A 124 14.50 -14.72 0.00
N THR A 125 14.38 -15.89 -0.64
CA THR A 125 13.91 -15.99 -2.04
C THR A 125 12.47 -15.52 -2.17
N LEU A 126 11.57 -15.98 -1.30
CA LEU A 126 10.17 -15.56 -1.30
C LEU A 126 10.01 -14.05 -1.04
N HIS A 127 10.88 -13.44 -0.22
CA HIS A 127 10.90 -11.97 -0.06
C HIS A 127 11.29 -11.25 -1.36
N LYS A 128 12.22 -11.80 -2.14
CA LYS A 128 12.58 -11.25 -3.46
C LYS A 128 11.42 -11.34 -4.47
N GLU A 129 10.63 -12.39 -4.36
CA GLU A 129 9.48 -12.66 -5.22
C GLU A 129 8.20 -11.91 -4.76
N GLY A 130 8.31 -10.98 -3.79
CA GLY A 130 7.23 -10.12 -3.33
C GLY A 130 6.34 -10.71 -2.24
N MET A 131 6.68 -11.89 -1.72
CA MET A 131 6.03 -12.48 -0.56
C MET A 131 6.72 -12.03 0.74
N ALA A 132 6.04 -12.10 1.88
CA ALA A 132 6.60 -11.65 3.15
C ALA A 132 6.38 -12.69 4.28
N PRO A 133 6.85 -13.95 4.13
CA PRO A 133 6.73 -14.93 5.20
C PRO A 133 7.47 -14.48 6.46
N PHE A 134 6.84 -14.66 7.61
CA PHE A 134 7.31 -14.34 8.96
C PHE A 134 7.44 -12.84 9.26
N PHE A 135 8.01 -12.02 8.39
CA PHE A 135 8.21 -10.58 8.55
C PHE A 135 8.35 -9.91 7.18
N ALA A 136 8.17 -8.60 7.12
CA ALA A 136 8.46 -7.82 5.93
C ALA A 136 9.84 -7.16 6.03
N LEU A 137 10.50 -6.97 4.87
CA LEU A 137 11.73 -6.23 4.72
C LEU A 137 11.55 -5.16 3.66
N TYR A 138 12.00 -3.94 3.93
CA TYR A 138 12.00 -2.84 2.98
C TYR A 138 13.18 -1.90 3.21
N VAL A 139 13.42 -1.02 2.25
CA VAL A 139 14.43 0.05 2.35
C VAL A 139 13.71 1.38 2.33
N GLY A 140 14.03 2.23 3.28
CA GLY A 140 13.50 3.58 3.38
C GLY A 140 14.44 4.49 4.16
N ALA A 141 14.08 5.75 4.30
CA ALA A 141 14.89 6.69 5.04
C ALA A 141 15.14 6.24 6.48
N ASP A 142 16.36 6.40 6.96
CA ASP A 142 16.69 6.24 8.39
C ASP A 142 16.04 7.41 9.14
N GLU A 143 15.05 7.14 9.96
CA GLU A 143 14.24 8.16 10.63
C GLU A 143 15.07 9.12 11.50
N LYS A 144 16.26 8.72 11.98
CA LYS A 144 17.18 9.59 12.72
C LYS A 144 18.31 10.18 11.86
N ASN A 145 18.36 9.80 10.59
CA ASN A 145 19.25 10.37 9.57
C ASN A 145 18.55 10.33 8.22
N SER A 146 17.49 11.11 8.08
CA SER A 146 16.55 11.10 6.95
C SER A 146 17.17 11.34 5.57
N SER A 147 18.44 11.78 5.52
CA SER A 147 19.19 11.91 4.27
C SER A 147 19.72 10.59 3.71
N MET A 148 19.68 9.49 4.49
CA MET A 148 20.23 8.18 4.12
C MET A 148 19.16 7.11 4.21
N ASN A 149 19.19 6.16 3.27
CA ASN A 149 18.34 4.98 3.32
C ASN A 149 18.95 3.89 4.21
N ILE A 150 18.08 3.19 4.95
CA ILE A 150 18.41 2.04 5.77
C ILE A 150 17.49 0.88 5.46
N VAL A 151 17.99 -0.36 5.61
CA VAL A 151 17.14 -1.56 5.59
C VAL A 151 16.33 -1.63 6.87
N GLN A 152 15.06 -1.93 6.74
CA GLN A 152 14.10 -2.03 7.85
C GLN A 152 13.39 -3.37 7.82
N THR A 153 13.16 -3.95 9.00
CA THR A 153 12.25 -5.09 9.16
C THR A 153 10.98 -4.62 9.84
N TYR A 154 9.85 -5.22 9.45
CA TYR A 154 8.54 -4.90 9.99
C TYR A 154 7.77 -6.18 10.33
N GLN A 155 6.98 -6.15 11.38
CA GLN A 155 6.12 -7.27 11.74
C GLN A 155 5.21 -7.67 10.58
N GLY A 156 5.00 -8.97 10.37
CA GLY A 156 4.23 -9.49 9.24
C GLY A 156 4.01 -10.99 9.34
N GLY A 157 3.82 -11.62 8.19
CA GLY A 157 3.66 -13.07 8.11
C GLY A 157 2.32 -13.58 8.64
N ILE A 158 1.28 -12.75 8.68
CA ILE A 158 -0.08 -13.10 9.12
C ILE A 158 -1.08 -12.76 8.02
N GLY A 159 -1.76 -13.77 7.48
CA GLY A 159 -2.61 -13.64 6.29
C GLY A 159 -3.88 -12.79 6.48
N MET A 160 -4.41 -12.67 7.71
CA MET A 160 -5.53 -11.77 8.01
C MET A 160 -5.10 -10.30 8.22
N GLY A 161 -3.81 -9.98 8.13
CA GLY A 161 -3.25 -8.63 8.11
C GLY A 161 -3.16 -7.93 9.48
N GLN A 162 -4.02 -8.22 10.43
CA GLN A 162 -4.05 -7.59 11.76
C GLN A 162 -4.10 -8.63 12.87
N ARG A 163 -3.34 -8.38 13.96
CA ARG A 163 -3.27 -9.28 15.12
C ARG A 163 -4.63 -9.56 15.75
N ASP A 164 -5.52 -8.58 15.75
CA ASP A 164 -6.79 -8.64 16.46
C ASP A 164 -7.70 -9.74 15.89
N TYR A 165 -7.63 -10.04 14.59
CA TYR A 165 -8.34 -11.17 13.98
C TYR A 165 -7.95 -12.54 14.57
N TYR A 166 -6.74 -12.68 15.12
CA TYR A 166 -6.26 -13.90 15.77
C TYR A 166 -6.57 -13.96 17.25
N LEU A 167 -6.72 -12.81 17.92
CA LEU A 167 -6.69 -12.71 19.38
C LEU A 167 -8.06 -12.34 19.98
N GLU A 168 -8.86 -11.52 19.28
CA GLU A 168 -10.15 -11.08 19.79
C GLU A 168 -11.19 -12.21 19.74
N ASN A 169 -12.16 -12.15 20.67
CA ASN A 169 -13.11 -13.23 20.90
C ASN A 169 -14.58 -12.84 20.69
N ASP A 170 -14.85 -11.69 20.08
CA ASP A 170 -16.18 -11.34 19.62
C ASP A 170 -16.66 -12.27 18.49
N GLU A 171 -17.96 -12.34 18.28
CA GLU A 171 -18.57 -13.29 17.32
C GLU A 171 -18.16 -13.01 15.87
N GLN A 172 -17.97 -11.74 15.50
CA GLN A 172 -17.55 -11.37 14.14
C GLN A 172 -16.13 -11.85 13.87
N THR A 173 -15.20 -11.58 14.78
CA THR A 173 -13.80 -11.98 14.66
C THR A 173 -13.64 -13.50 14.66
N LYS A 174 -14.39 -14.21 15.51
CA LYS A 174 -14.43 -15.69 15.48
C LYS A 174 -14.91 -16.22 14.14
N ASN A 175 -15.98 -15.63 13.59
CA ASN A 175 -16.49 -16.04 12.29
C ASN A 175 -15.45 -15.84 11.17
N ILE A 176 -14.78 -14.66 11.13
CA ILE A 176 -13.69 -14.39 10.17
C ILE A 176 -12.58 -15.43 10.30
N ARG A 177 -12.15 -15.73 11.52
CA ARG A 177 -11.11 -16.73 11.80
C ARG A 177 -11.50 -18.15 11.37
N ASN A 178 -12.75 -18.53 11.54
CA ASN A 178 -13.26 -19.81 11.05
C ASN A 178 -13.29 -19.86 9.51
N LYS A 179 -13.74 -18.79 8.88
CA LYS A 179 -13.74 -18.64 7.42
C LYS A 179 -12.33 -18.64 6.83
N TYR A 180 -11.36 -18.09 7.55
CA TYR A 180 -9.95 -18.16 7.16
C TYR A 180 -9.43 -19.60 7.14
N GLN A 181 -9.78 -20.41 8.13
CA GLN A 181 -9.40 -21.82 8.17
C GLN A 181 -10.04 -22.61 7.02
N GLU A 182 -11.32 -22.37 6.71
CA GLU A 182 -12.00 -22.94 5.56
C GLU A 182 -11.31 -22.52 4.24
N HIS A 183 -10.92 -21.24 4.14
CA HIS A 183 -10.20 -20.69 2.99
C HIS A 183 -8.85 -21.38 2.78
N ILE A 184 -8.01 -21.49 3.81
CA ILE A 184 -6.71 -22.20 3.72
C ILE A 184 -6.93 -23.64 3.22
N ALA A 185 -7.86 -24.39 3.83
CA ALA A 185 -8.12 -25.77 3.44
C ALA A 185 -8.54 -25.87 1.96
N LYS A 186 -9.45 -25.01 1.53
CA LYS A 186 -9.94 -25.00 0.16
C LYS A 186 -8.85 -24.66 -0.85
N MET A 187 -8.00 -23.69 -0.55
CA MET A 187 -6.89 -23.28 -1.42
C MET A 187 -5.86 -24.39 -1.59
N PHE A 188 -5.53 -25.13 -0.50
CA PHE A 188 -4.67 -26.31 -0.60
C PHE A 188 -5.30 -27.42 -1.46
N GLN A 189 -6.61 -27.66 -1.35
CA GLN A 189 -7.30 -28.62 -2.21
C GLN A 189 -7.25 -28.22 -3.68
N LEU A 190 -7.46 -26.93 -3.99
CA LEU A 190 -7.31 -26.40 -5.35
C LEU A 190 -5.89 -26.58 -5.90
N ALA A 191 -4.87 -26.49 -5.03
CA ALA A 191 -3.47 -26.77 -5.37
C ALA A 191 -3.13 -28.28 -5.43
N GLY A 192 -4.14 -29.16 -5.40
CA GLY A 192 -3.98 -30.59 -5.61
C GLY A 192 -3.62 -31.42 -4.36
N TYR A 193 -3.66 -30.81 -3.16
CA TYR A 193 -3.43 -31.54 -1.91
C TYR A 193 -4.71 -32.28 -1.46
N ASP A 194 -4.52 -33.43 -0.79
CA ASP A 194 -5.63 -34.15 -0.18
C ASP A 194 -6.16 -33.45 1.09
N GLU A 195 -7.35 -33.85 1.52
CA GLU A 195 -8.03 -33.29 2.69
C GLU A 195 -7.16 -33.37 3.96
N ALA A 196 -6.46 -34.49 4.17
CA ALA A 196 -5.64 -34.70 5.37
C ALA A 196 -4.47 -33.68 5.41
N THR A 197 -3.82 -33.45 4.28
CA THR A 197 -2.74 -32.47 4.12
C THR A 197 -3.29 -31.05 4.25
N ALA A 198 -4.43 -30.75 3.64
CA ALA A 198 -5.10 -29.45 3.76
C ALA A 198 -5.41 -29.11 5.23
N GLN A 199 -5.94 -30.06 5.99
CA GLN A 199 -6.24 -29.87 7.42
C GLN A 199 -4.95 -29.75 8.27
N LYS A 200 -3.84 -30.44 7.88
CA LYS A 200 -2.55 -30.25 8.52
C LYS A 200 -2.02 -28.82 8.25
N ALA A 201 -2.18 -28.33 7.02
CA ALA A 201 -1.79 -26.96 6.66
C ALA A 201 -2.57 -25.90 7.46
N VAL A 202 -3.88 -26.06 7.61
CA VAL A 202 -4.70 -25.16 8.46
C VAL A 202 -4.10 -25.09 9.87
N ARG A 203 -3.80 -26.22 10.49
CA ARG A 203 -3.24 -26.24 11.86
C ARG A 203 -1.86 -25.58 11.92
N ALA A 204 -0.99 -25.86 10.94
CA ALA A 204 0.36 -25.30 10.87
C ALA A 204 0.33 -23.78 10.70
N VAL A 205 -0.44 -23.28 9.72
CA VAL A 205 -0.61 -21.86 9.44
C VAL A 205 -1.19 -21.13 10.65
N MET A 206 -2.31 -21.61 11.20
CA MET A 206 -2.94 -20.99 12.36
C MET A 206 -2.06 -20.97 13.59
N ASN A 207 -1.25 -22.02 13.81
CA ASN A 207 -0.29 -22.05 14.91
C ASN A 207 0.81 -20.97 14.74
N ILE A 208 1.42 -20.89 13.57
CA ILE A 208 2.51 -19.94 13.28
C ILE A 208 1.96 -18.51 13.33
N GLU A 209 0.90 -18.22 12.58
CA GLU A 209 0.35 -16.87 12.49
C GLU A 209 -0.20 -16.35 13.83
N THR A 210 -0.84 -17.22 14.64
CA THR A 210 -1.29 -16.84 15.98
C THR A 210 -0.11 -16.50 16.91
N ARG A 211 1.01 -17.21 16.80
CA ARG A 211 2.23 -16.90 17.55
C ARG A 211 2.80 -15.55 17.13
N LEU A 212 2.90 -15.29 15.83
CA LEU A 212 3.34 -14.00 15.29
C LEU A 212 2.41 -12.87 15.71
N ALA A 213 1.09 -13.06 15.61
CA ALA A 213 0.08 -12.08 16.02
C ALA A 213 0.18 -11.70 17.51
N LYS A 214 0.44 -12.67 18.38
CA LYS A 214 0.64 -12.42 19.83
C LYS A 214 1.84 -11.53 20.13
N ALA A 215 2.89 -11.63 19.34
CA ALA A 215 4.11 -10.84 19.50
C ALA A 215 4.07 -9.51 18.74
N ALA A 216 3.12 -9.34 17.83
CA ALA A 216 2.94 -8.12 17.05
C ALA A 216 2.33 -7.00 17.90
N ARG A 217 2.65 -5.74 17.56
CA ARG A 217 2.00 -4.54 18.07
C ARG A 217 0.63 -4.34 17.43
N SER A 218 -0.28 -3.73 18.16
CA SER A 218 -1.56 -3.25 17.63
C SER A 218 -1.36 -2.07 16.68
N GLN A 219 -2.40 -1.74 15.89
CA GLN A 219 -2.35 -0.59 14.98
C GLN A 219 -2.10 0.75 15.72
N VAL A 220 -2.62 0.87 16.94
CA VAL A 220 -2.39 2.06 17.78
C VAL A 220 -0.93 2.12 18.26
N GLU A 221 -0.38 1.00 18.74
CA GLU A 221 1.02 0.94 19.16
C GLU A 221 2.03 1.18 18.04
N LEU A 222 1.67 0.83 16.80
CA LEU A 222 2.49 1.08 15.61
C LEU A 222 2.59 2.57 15.24
N ARG A 223 1.73 3.43 15.79
CA ARG A 223 1.79 4.88 15.55
C ARG A 223 2.90 5.57 16.33
N ASP A 224 3.58 4.90 17.26
CA ASP A 224 4.74 5.44 17.96
C ASP A 224 6.03 5.23 17.14
N PRO A 225 6.56 6.25 16.45
CA PRO A 225 7.75 6.11 15.62
C PRO A 225 9.02 5.89 16.47
N HIS A 226 9.08 6.40 17.70
CA HIS A 226 10.22 6.14 18.58
C HIS A 226 10.28 4.67 19.01
N ALA A 227 9.15 4.06 19.30
CA ALA A 227 9.07 2.65 19.61
C ALA A 227 9.41 1.75 18.41
N ASN A 228 9.16 2.22 17.17
CA ASN A 228 9.48 1.51 15.93
C ASN A 228 10.93 1.71 15.47
N TYR A 229 11.70 2.60 16.11
CA TYR A 229 13.09 2.84 15.75
C TYR A 229 14.06 2.08 16.68
N ASN A 230 14.57 0.95 16.20
CA ASN A 230 15.50 0.07 16.92
C ASN A 230 16.67 -0.32 16.01
N LYS A 231 17.48 0.67 15.64
CA LYS A 231 18.66 0.49 14.79
C LYS A 231 19.70 -0.39 15.47
N MET A 232 20.18 -1.41 14.79
CA MET A 232 21.14 -2.40 15.29
C MET A 232 22.24 -2.63 14.26
N ASP A 233 23.45 -2.80 14.73
CA ASP A 233 24.51 -3.39 13.93
C ASP A 233 24.34 -4.91 13.79
N ARG A 234 25.07 -5.51 12.87
CA ARG A 234 24.98 -6.93 12.55
C ARG A 234 25.32 -7.86 13.75
N ALA A 235 26.26 -7.43 14.61
CA ALA A 235 26.65 -8.19 15.80
C ALA A 235 25.52 -8.17 16.86
N THR A 236 24.93 -7.01 17.09
CA THR A 236 23.78 -6.83 17.97
C THR A 236 22.54 -7.58 17.47
N LEU A 237 22.30 -7.55 16.16
CA LEU A 237 21.19 -8.29 15.53
C LEU A 237 21.32 -9.81 15.80
N LYS A 238 22.51 -10.39 15.55
CA LYS A 238 22.78 -11.81 15.82
C LYS A 238 22.69 -12.16 17.30
N LYS A 239 23.13 -11.27 18.18
CA LYS A 239 23.03 -11.46 19.63
C LYS A 239 21.58 -11.47 20.10
N ASN A 240 20.76 -10.59 19.57
CA ASN A 240 19.35 -10.45 19.97
C ASN A 240 18.45 -11.55 19.37
N PHE A 241 18.79 -12.05 18.19
CA PHE A 241 18.01 -13.06 17.46
C PHE A 241 18.91 -14.20 16.97
N PRO A 242 19.53 -14.98 17.89
CA PRO A 242 20.62 -15.90 17.58
C PRO A 242 20.18 -17.16 16.81
N THR A 243 18.88 -17.47 16.81
CA THR A 243 18.34 -18.68 16.14
C THR A 243 17.92 -18.44 14.69
N PHE A 244 18.00 -17.19 14.21
CA PHE A 244 17.80 -16.84 12.81
C PHE A 244 19.15 -16.64 12.13
N ASP A 245 19.39 -17.31 11.01
CA ASP A 245 20.64 -17.17 10.27
C ASP A 245 20.64 -15.91 9.38
N TRP A 246 21.00 -14.80 10.00
CA TRP A 246 21.07 -13.50 9.34
C TRP A 246 22.11 -13.42 8.22
N ASP A 247 23.21 -14.17 8.31
CA ASP A 247 24.25 -14.14 7.28
C ASP A 247 23.77 -14.80 5.99
N THR A 248 23.16 -15.96 6.10
CA THR A 248 22.52 -16.64 4.97
C THR A 248 21.39 -15.80 4.40
N TYR A 249 20.53 -15.24 5.26
CA TYR A 249 19.42 -14.40 4.83
C TYR A 249 19.90 -13.19 4.04
N PHE A 250 20.82 -12.38 4.58
CA PHE A 250 21.33 -11.19 3.89
C PHE A 250 22.11 -11.51 2.62
N THR A 251 22.79 -12.66 2.58
CA THR A 251 23.51 -13.08 1.38
C THR A 251 22.53 -13.35 0.22
N VAL A 252 21.47 -14.11 0.46
CA VAL A 252 20.45 -14.43 -0.55
C VAL A 252 19.63 -13.20 -0.93
N SER A 253 19.32 -12.36 0.05
CA SER A 253 18.59 -11.09 -0.15
C SER A 253 19.38 -10.03 -0.91
N GLY A 254 20.64 -10.25 -1.29
CA GLY A 254 21.48 -9.26 -1.95
C GLY A 254 22.05 -8.17 -1.01
N LEU A 255 21.98 -8.38 0.30
CA LEU A 255 22.36 -7.43 1.36
C LEU A 255 23.60 -7.92 2.16
N LYS A 256 24.48 -8.70 1.55
CA LYS A 256 25.65 -9.31 2.21
C LYS A 256 26.56 -8.29 2.92
N ASP A 257 26.67 -7.08 2.38
CA ASP A 257 27.53 -6.01 2.88
C ASP A 257 26.79 -5.06 3.83
N LEU A 258 25.55 -5.38 4.21
CA LEU A 258 24.75 -4.58 5.14
C LEU A 258 25.39 -4.56 6.54
N ASN A 259 25.59 -3.37 7.09
CA ASN A 259 26.16 -3.18 8.42
C ASN A 259 25.12 -2.93 9.51
N GLU A 260 24.06 -2.22 9.17
CA GLU A 260 23.03 -1.77 10.11
C GLU A 260 21.63 -2.01 9.54
N VAL A 261 20.69 -2.33 10.42
CA VAL A 261 19.28 -2.53 10.11
C VAL A 261 18.42 -1.89 11.20
N ASN A 262 17.30 -1.28 10.84
CA ASN A 262 16.28 -0.91 11.80
C ASN A 262 15.31 -2.09 11.99
N VAL A 263 15.22 -2.62 13.20
CA VAL A 263 14.23 -3.66 13.56
C VAL A 263 13.02 -2.97 14.16
N GLY A 264 11.98 -2.74 13.35
CA GLY A 264 10.81 -1.96 13.76
C GLY A 264 10.13 -2.50 15.01
N GLN A 265 9.93 -3.82 15.11
CA GLN A 265 9.28 -4.46 16.25
C GLN A 265 10.13 -5.63 16.77
N PRO A 266 11.08 -5.38 17.71
CA PRO A 266 12.00 -6.39 18.20
C PRO A 266 11.32 -7.60 18.86
N ALA A 267 10.18 -7.43 19.51
CA ALA A 267 9.41 -8.52 20.10
C ALA A 267 8.85 -9.47 19.04
N ALA A 268 8.33 -8.94 17.95
CA ALA A 268 7.85 -9.72 16.81
C ALA A 268 9.01 -10.47 16.15
N MET A 269 10.15 -9.82 15.93
CA MET A 269 11.33 -10.47 15.34
C MET A 269 11.91 -11.58 16.23
N LYS A 270 11.84 -11.40 17.55
CA LYS A 270 12.22 -12.45 18.50
C LYS A 270 11.30 -13.67 18.36
N GLU A 271 10.00 -13.45 18.19
CA GLU A 271 9.07 -14.57 18.00
C GLU A 271 9.26 -15.24 16.63
N VAL A 272 9.60 -14.50 15.57
CA VAL A 272 10.02 -15.11 14.29
C VAL A 272 11.18 -16.07 14.50
N ALA A 273 12.24 -15.64 15.18
CA ALA A 273 13.39 -16.50 15.50
C ALA A 273 12.98 -17.73 16.34
N ASN A 274 12.05 -17.56 17.28
CA ASN A 274 11.51 -18.66 18.09
C ASN A 274 10.67 -19.63 17.25
N VAL A 275 9.82 -19.15 16.36
CA VAL A 275 9.01 -19.99 15.45
C VAL A 275 9.92 -20.84 14.60
N ILE A 276 10.90 -20.24 13.92
CA ILE A 276 11.87 -20.95 13.07
C ILE A 276 12.66 -22.00 13.87
N ASN A 277 12.94 -21.74 15.13
CA ASN A 277 13.66 -22.69 15.98
C ASN A 277 12.80 -23.83 16.51
N THR A 278 11.55 -23.58 16.87
CA THR A 278 10.73 -24.50 17.68
C THR A 278 9.60 -25.19 16.94
N VAL A 279 9.13 -24.64 15.82
CA VAL A 279 8.11 -25.28 14.99
C VAL A 279 8.77 -26.33 14.09
N SER A 280 8.07 -27.43 13.82
CA SER A 280 8.59 -28.47 12.93
C SER A 280 8.85 -27.93 11.52
N LEU A 281 9.89 -28.42 10.86
CA LEU A 281 10.21 -28.00 9.48
C LEU A 281 9.03 -28.29 8.54
N ASP A 282 8.32 -29.39 8.73
CA ASP A 282 7.15 -29.74 7.92
C ASP A 282 6.00 -28.74 8.08
N ASP A 283 5.75 -28.24 9.28
CA ASP A 283 4.73 -27.21 9.48
C ASP A 283 5.17 -25.86 8.90
N GLN A 284 6.46 -25.53 8.97
CA GLN A 284 6.99 -24.33 8.33
C GLN A 284 6.92 -24.40 6.81
N LYS A 285 7.14 -25.57 6.19
CA LYS A 285 6.93 -25.79 4.75
C LYS A 285 5.47 -25.50 4.36
N LEU A 286 4.52 -26.04 5.11
CA LEU A 286 3.10 -25.81 4.86
C LEU A 286 2.72 -24.32 4.97
N TYR A 287 3.34 -23.62 5.91
CA TYR A 287 3.16 -22.17 6.04
C TYR A 287 3.76 -21.40 4.85
N LEU A 288 4.95 -21.77 4.35
CA LEU A 288 5.51 -21.14 3.15
C LEU A 288 4.69 -21.46 1.89
N GLN A 289 4.21 -22.72 1.75
CA GLN A 289 3.32 -23.11 0.66
C GLN A 289 1.99 -22.32 0.71
N TRP A 290 1.45 -22.08 1.91
CA TRP A 290 0.30 -21.21 2.08
C TRP A 290 0.55 -19.81 1.54
N GLY A 291 1.66 -19.17 1.92
CA GLY A 291 2.04 -17.84 1.44
C GLY A 291 2.14 -17.77 -0.09
N LEU A 292 2.70 -18.79 -0.73
CA LEU A 292 2.80 -18.88 -2.19
C LEU A 292 1.43 -19.05 -2.85
N ILE A 293 0.60 -19.97 -2.36
CA ILE A 293 -0.74 -20.23 -2.91
C ILE A 293 -1.61 -18.96 -2.81
N ASP A 294 -1.57 -18.29 -1.66
CA ASP A 294 -2.35 -17.08 -1.41
C ASP A 294 -1.90 -15.91 -2.29
N ALA A 295 -0.59 -15.69 -2.42
CA ALA A 295 -0.02 -14.63 -3.26
C ALA A 295 -0.33 -14.84 -4.75
N ALA A 296 -0.31 -16.09 -5.22
CA ALA A 296 -0.56 -16.42 -6.62
C ALA A 296 -2.06 -16.44 -6.99
N ALA A 297 -2.95 -16.54 -6.02
CA ALA A 297 -4.37 -16.86 -6.21
C ALA A 297 -5.09 -16.00 -7.27
N SER A 298 -4.80 -14.71 -7.33
CA SER A 298 -5.41 -13.77 -8.30
C SER A 298 -4.85 -13.90 -9.72
N TYR A 299 -3.83 -14.71 -9.92
CA TYR A 299 -3.11 -14.91 -11.20
C TYR A 299 -3.22 -16.34 -11.72
N LEU A 300 -4.03 -17.16 -11.07
CA LEU A 300 -4.32 -18.56 -11.41
C LEU A 300 -5.73 -18.72 -12.00
N SER A 301 -6.31 -19.92 -11.93
CA SER A 301 -7.66 -20.18 -12.45
C SER A 301 -8.77 -19.44 -11.69
N ASP A 302 -9.94 -19.35 -12.31
CA ASP A 302 -11.13 -18.71 -11.74
C ASP A 302 -11.52 -19.28 -10.36
N ASP A 303 -11.25 -20.57 -10.10
CA ASP A 303 -11.57 -21.20 -8.82
C ASP A 303 -10.69 -20.62 -7.68
N PHE A 304 -9.39 -20.39 -7.93
CA PHE A 304 -8.49 -19.74 -6.98
C PHE A 304 -8.89 -18.30 -6.73
N GLU A 305 -9.15 -17.55 -7.80
CA GLU A 305 -9.57 -16.16 -7.72
C GLU A 305 -10.91 -16.01 -6.98
N ALA A 306 -11.88 -16.88 -7.27
CA ALA A 306 -13.16 -16.89 -6.60
C ALA A 306 -13.05 -17.21 -5.11
N GLN A 307 -12.18 -18.16 -4.73
CA GLN A 307 -11.96 -18.51 -3.33
C GLN A 307 -11.21 -17.40 -2.57
N ASN A 308 -10.25 -16.73 -3.23
CA ASN A 308 -9.56 -15.57 -2.68
C ASN A 308 -10.55 -14.40 -2.47
N PHE A 309 -11.41 -14.12 -3.46
CA PHE A 309 -12.45 -13.12 -3.34
C PHE A 309 -13.45 -13.44 -2.21
N ASP A 310 -13.84 -14.70 -2.06
CA ASP A 310 -14.83 -15.12 -1.05
C ASP A 310 -14.34 -14.82 0.37
N PHE A 311 -13.05 -15.00 0.62
CA PHE A 311 -12.48 -14.68 1.94
C PHE A 311 -12.16 -13.18 2.07
N TYR A 312 -11.23 -12.63 1.30
CA TYR A 312 -10.70 -11.28 1.53
C TYR A 312 -11.69 -10.17 1.14
N SER A 313 -12.48 -10.38 0.11
CA SER A 313 -13.41 -9.36 -0.37
C SER A 313 -14.81 -9.52 0.22
N ARG A 314 -15.38 -10.73 0.17
CA ARG A 314 -16.73 -10.95 0.68
C ARG A 314 -16.76 -11.04 2.20
N THR A 315 -15.97 -11.92 2.80
CA THR A 315 -16.01 -12.16 4.25
C THR A 315 -15.41 -11.00 5.04
N MET A 316 -14.20 -10.53 4.69
CA MET A 316 -13.52 -9.48 5.44
C MET A 316 -14.01 -8.07 5.08
N SER A 317 -14.31 -7.79 3.81
CA SER A 317 -14.63 -6.42 3.35
C SER A 317 -16.11 -6.18 3.07
N GLY A 318 -16.96 -7.22 2.99
CA GLY A 318 -18.39 -7.10 2.78
C GLY A 318 -18.84 -6.87 1.33
N LYS A 319 -17.95 -7.02 0.34
CA LYS A 319 -18.31 -6.98 -1.09
C LYS A 319 -19.19 -8.19 -1.45
N LYS A 320 -20.14 -8.00 -2.36
CA LYS A 320 -21.05 -9.07 -2.78
C LYS A 320 -20.64 -9.74 -4.08
N GLU A 321 -20.01 -8.98 -4.97
CA GLU A 321 -19.60 -9.42 -6.31
C GLU A 321 -18.16 -8.99 -6.59
N MET A 322 -17.48 -9.77 -7.42
CA MET A 322 -16.14 -9.48 -7.91
C MET A 322 -16.21 -8.39 -8.99
N GLN A 323 -15.22 -7.53 -9.04
CA GLN A 323 -15.08 -6.57 -10.14
C GLN A 323 -14.91 -7.30 -11.48
N PRO A 324 -15.38 -6.72 -12.61
CA PRO A 324 -15.16 -7.27 -13.95
C PRO A 324 -13.68 -7.58 -14.20
N ARG A 325 -13.39 -8.65 -14.96
CA ARG A 325 -12.02 -9.10 -15.24
C ARG A 325 -11.13 -7.99 -15.80
N TRP A 326 -11.65 -7.19 -16.74
CA TRP A 326 -10.88 -6.09 -17.30
C TRP A 326 -10.39 -5.08 -16.24
N LYS A 327 -11.20 -4.77 -15.19
CA LYS A 327 -10.76 -3.88 -14.10
C LYS A 327 -9.62 -4.48 -13.31
N ARG A 328 -9.66 -5.79 -13.06
CA ARG A 328 -8.60 -6.52 -12.35
C ARG A 328 -7.32 -6.55 -13.19
N SER A 329 -7.44 -6.84 -14.50
CA SER A 329 -6.30 -6.84 -15.43
C SER A 329 -5.68 -5.45 -15.58
N VAL A 330 -6.49 -4.39 -15.68
CA VAL A 330 -6.02 -2.99 -15.63
C VAL A 330 -5.25 -2.72 -14.33
N SER A 331 -5.79 -3.16 -13.19
CA SER A 331 -5.13 -2.95 -11.89
C SER A 331 -3.79 -3.68 -11.79
N THR A 332 -3.66 -4.87 -12.38
CA THR A 332 -2.38 -5.58 -12.45
C THR A 332 -1.36 -4.84 -13.32
N VAL A 333 -1.75 -4.40 -14.51
CA VAL A 333 -0.87 -3.60 -15.38
C VAL A 333 -0.42 -2.31 -14.69
N ASP A 334 -1.35 -1.63 -14.03
CA ASP A 334 -1.10 -0.40 -13.27
C ASP A 334 -0.15 -0.65 -12.08
N GLY A 335 -0.28 -1.78 -11.40
CA GLY A 335 0.60 -2.16 -10.30
C GLY A 335 2.02 -2.51 -10.75
N VAL A 336 2.16 -3.19 -11.89
CA VAL A 336 3.47 -3.65 -12.42
C VAL A 336 4.21 -2.57 -13.19
N LEU A 337 3.51 -1.78 -14.01
CA LEU A 337 4.08 -0.81 -14.95
C LEU A 337 3.59 0.62 -14.66
N GLY A 338 3.37 0.92 -13.38
CA GLY A 338 2.62 2.08 -12.94
C GLY A 338 3.12 3.43 -13.45
N GLU A 339 4.42 3.72 -13.41
CA GLU A 339 4.90 5.02 -13.90
C GLU A 339 4.86 5.17 -15.41
N VAL A 340 5.00 4.06 -16.16
CA VAL A 340 4.86 4.10 -17.61
C VAL A 340 3.40 4.37 -18.01
N VAL A 341 2.45 3.69 -17.34
CA VAL A 341 1.02 3.98 -17.50
C VAL A 341 0.74 5.43 -17.06
N GLY A 342 1.39 5.88 -16.00
CA GLY A 342 1.31 7.26 -15.50
C GLY A 342 1.77 8.29 -16.53
N GLN A 343 2.85 8.04 -17.24
CA GLN A 343 3.32 8.92 -18.31
C GLN A 343 2.27 9.06 -19.41
N MET A 344 1.73 7.94 -19.91
CA MET A 344 0.65 7.95 -20.91
C MET A 344 -0.60 8.67 -20.39
N TYR A 345 -0.91 8.49 -19.12
CA TYR A 345 -2.06 9.09 -18.47
C TYR A 345 -1.95 10.62 -18.41
N VAL A 346 -0.82 11.17 -17.95
CA VAL A 346 -0.66 12.62 -17.83
C VAL A 346 -0.57 13.31 -19.18
N GLU A 347 0.05 12.69 -20.17
CA GLU A 347 0.11 13.20 -21.56
C GLU A 347 -1.31 13.42 -22.12
N LYS A 348 -2.26 12.56 -21.80
CA LYS A 348 -3.64 12.62 -22.32
C LYS A 348 -4.60 13.40 -21.44
N TYR A 349 -4.49 13.28 -20.11
CA TYR A 349 -5.55 13.73 -19.20
C TYR A 349 -5.16 14.86 -18.24
N PHE A 350 -3.87 15.23 -18.13
CA PHE A 350 -3.42 16.23 -17.18
C PHE A 350 -2.71 17.41 -17.87
N PRO A 351 -3.41 18.55 -18.10
CA PRO A 351 -2.81 19.71 -18.74
C PRO A 351 -1.82 20.43 -17.81
N ALA A 352 -0.70 20.92 -18.37
CA ALA A 352 0.34 21.64 -17.62
C ALA A 352 -0.20 22.83 -16.80
N ALA A 353 -1.17 23.55 -17.32
CA ALA A 353 -1.82 24.67 -16.62
C ALA A 353 -2.51 24.26 -15.30
N ALA A 354 -2.92 23.00 -15.15
CA ALA A 354 -3.48 22.48 -13.90
C ALA A 354 -2.42 22.42 -12.80
N LYS A 355 -1.18 22.04 -13.14
CA LYS A 355 -0.04 22.01 -12.19
C LYS A 355 0.23 23.41 -11.64
N GLU A 356 0.31 24.44 -12.49
CA GLU A 356 0.57 25.82 -12.07
C GLU A 356 -0.52 26.38 -11.14
N ARG A 357 -1.79 26.11 -11.47
CA ARG A 357 -2.91 26.55 -10.64
C ARG A 357 -2.90 25.86 -9.27
N MET A 358 -2.60 24.58 -9.24
CA MET A 358 -2.45 23.81 -7.99
C MET A 358 -1.30 24.32 -7.11
N VAL A 359 -0.15 24.67 -7.69
CA VAL A 359 0.97 25.29 -6.94
C VAL A 359 0.48 26.55 -6.21
N THR A 360 -0.31 27.37 -6.88
CA THR A 360 -0.88 28.61 -6.27
C THR A 360 -1.82 28.27 -5.11
N LEU A 361 -2.72 27.30 -5.27
CA LEU A 361 -3.65 26.87 -4.21
C LEU A 361 -2.89 26.32 -2.98
N VAL A 362 -1.90 25.47 -3.21
CA VAL A 362 -1.06 24.91 -2.13
C VAL A 362 -0.36 26.03 -1.38
N LYS A 363 0.27 26.99 -2.07
CA LYS A 363 0.98 28.11 -1.46
C LYS A 363 0.06 29.00 -0.62
N ASN A 364 -1.15 29.27 -1.08
CA ASN A 364 -2.13 30.06 -0.34
C ASN A 364 -2.60 29.34 0.93
N LEU A 365 -2.83 28.03 0.85
CA LEU A 365 -3.20 27.22 2.01
C LEU A 365 -2.04 27.08 3.01
N GLN A 366 -0.82 26.95 2.53
CA GLN A 366 0.39 26.98 3.37
C GLN A 366 0.52 28.30 4.14
N THR A 367 0.27 29.43 3.47
CA THR A 367 0.24 30.76 4.11
C THR A 367 -0.84 30.83 5.18
N SER A 368 -2.06 30.39 4.86
CA SER A 368 -3.18 30.41 5.79
C SER A 368 -2.95 29.50 7.00
N LEU A 369 -2.35 28.31 6.81
CA LEU A 369 -1.96 27.42 7.92
C LEU A 369 -0.92 28.10 8.82
N GLY A 370 0.06 28.81 8.24
CA GLY A 370 1.06 29.56 8.99
C GLY A 370 0.42 30.66 9.85
N GLU A 371 -0.58 31.36 9.35
CA GLU A 371 -1.35 32.37 10.12
C GLU A 371 -2.13 31.69 11.27
N ARG A 372 -2.72 30.52 11.03
CA ARG A 372 -3.39 29.70 12.07
C ARG A 372 -2.43 29.28 13.17
N ILE A 373 -1.25 28.78 12.82
CA ILE A 373 -0.21 28.36 13.79
C ILE A 373 0.18 29.53 14.68
N LYS A 374 0.42 30.72 14.12
CA LYS A 374 0.73 31.94 14.89
C LYS A 374 -0.36 32.31 15.89
N GLY A 375 -1.62 32.07 15.54
CA GLY A 375 -2.80 32.38 16.37
C GLY A 375 -3.13 31.32 17.45
N LEU A 376 -2.39 30.19 17.55
CA LEU A 376 -2.68 29.16 18.54
C LEU A 376 -2.32 29.65 19.96
N GLU A 377 -3.31 29.81 20.83
CA GLU A 377 -3.11 30.29 22.20
C GLU A 377 -2.43 29.25 23.11
N TRP A 378 -2.61 27.98 22.83
CA TRP A 378 -2.10 26.88 23.64
C TRP A 378 -0.64 26.50 23.34
N MET A 379 -0.12 26.90 22.18
CA MET A 379 1.25 26.59 21.72
C MET A 379 2.19 27.73 22.09
N SER A 380 3.34 27.40 22.67
CA SER A 380 4.39 28.39 23.01
C SER A 380 5.08 28.98 21.79
N GLU A 381 5.65 30.17 21.91
CA GLU A 381 6.34 30.82 20.80
C GLU A 381 7.51 29.99 20.22
N PRO A 382 8.39 29.33 21.04
CA PRO A 382 9.43 28.47 20.50
C PRO A 382 8.89 27.33 19.63
N THR A 383 7.79 26.69 20.03
CA THR A 383 7.15 25.62 19.23
C THR A 383 6.54 26.18 17.96
N LYS A 384 5.89 27.35 18.01
CA LYS A 384 5.33 28.03 16.81
C LYS A 384 6.43 28.36 15.79
N GLU A 385 7.59 28.87 16.23
CA GLU A 385 8.72 29.16 15.35
C GLU A 385 9.17 27.89 14.61
N LYS A 386 9.33 26.77 15.32
CA LYS A 386 9.71 25.48 14.73
C LYS A 386 8.65 24.93 13.79
N ALA A 387 7.36 25.06 14.14
CA ALA A 387 6.26 24.67 13.29
C ALA A 387 6.24 25.48 11.98
N LEU A 388 6.48 26.78 12.05
CA LEU A 388 6.58 27.65 10.87
C LEU A 388 7.81 27.34 10.00
N GLU A 389 8.97 27.05 10.61
CA GLU A 389 10.16 26.57 9.89
C GLU A 389 9.83 25.28 9.13
N LYS A 390 9.17 24.31 9.78
CA LYS A 390 8.79 23.04 9.17
C LYS A 390 7.79 23.25 8.03
N LEU A 391 6.77 24.06 8.23
CA LEU A 391 5.79 24.38 7.20
C LEU A 391 6.44 25.04 5.97
N ALA A 392 7.42 25.93 6.17
CA ALA A 392 8.13 26.63 5.10
C ALA A 392 9.02 25.71 4.26
N THR A 393 9.43 24.57 4.81
CA THR A 393 10.32 23.59 4.14
C THR A 393 9.57 22.41 3.53
N PHE A 394 8.22 22.44 3.45
CA PHE A 394 7.47 21.40 2.77
C PHE A 394 7.91 21.26 1.32
N HIS A 395 8.32 20.06 0.96
CA HIS A 395 8.55 19.69 -0.44
C HIS A 395 7.19 19.37 -1.09
N VAL A 396 6.85 20.06 -2.19
CA VAL A 396 5.53 19.98 -2.80
C VAL A 396 5.62 19.28 -4.15
N LYS A 397 4.96 18.14 -4.28
CA LYS A 397 4.87 17.33 -5.50
C LYS A 397 3.45 17.41 -6.08
N ILE A 398 3.31 17.81 -7.34
CA ILE A 398 2.01 18.01 -8.00
C ILE A 398 2.02 17.39 -9.39
N GLY A 399 1.02 16.55 -9.63
CA GLY A 399 0.69 15.97 -10.93
C GLY A 399 1.51 14.72 -11.24
N TYR A 400 2.80 14.89 -11.53
CA TYR A 400 3.68 13.80 -11.98
C TYR A 400 5.16 14.11 -11.69
N PRO A 401 6.03 13.07 -11.64
CA PRO A 401 7.47 13.24 -11.39
C PRO A 401 8.17 13.86 -12.62
N ASP A 402 9.25 14.62 -12.36
CA ASP A 402 10.07 15.19 -13.43
C ASP A 402 10.96 14.13 -14.10
N LYS A 403 11.26 13.02 -13.40
CA LYS A 403 12.03 11.88 -13.87
C LYS A 403 11.22 10.60 -13.71
N TRP A 404 11.04 9.88 -14.81
CA TRP A 404 10.32 8.61 -14.86
C TRP A 404 11.21 7.42 -14.52
N LYS A 405 10.64 6.40 -13.88
CA LYS A 405 11.30 5.12 -13.60
C LYS A 405 11.58 4.37 -14.91
N ASP A 406 12.75 3.79 -15.03
CA ASP A 406 13.16 3.01 -16.21
C ASP A 406 12.77 1.54 -16.05
N TYR A 407 11.84 1.07 -16.87
CA TYR A 407 11.39 -0.32 -16.91
C TYR A 407 12.08 -1.16 -18.00
N SER A 408 13.16 -0.69 -18.60
CA SER A 408 13.85 -1.40 -19.70
C SER A 408 14.33 -2.79 -19.29
N ALA A 409 14.82 -2.93 -18.05
CA ALA A 409 15.30 -4.19 -17.50
C ALA A 409 14.20 -5.17 -17.06
N LEU A 410 12.95 -4.73 -16.93
CA LEU A 410 11.83 -5.61 -16.60
C LEU A 410 11.39 -6.38 -17.86
N GLU A 411 11.51 -7.70 -17.83
CA GLU A 411 11.04 -8.56 -18.91
C GLU A 411 9.61 -9.07 -18.65
N ILE A 412 8.73 -8.93 -19.64
CA ILE A 412 7.40 -9.57 -19.68
C ILE A 412 7.42 -10.57 -20.85
N LYS A 413 7.17 -11.85 -20.55
CA LYS A 413 7.30 -12.99 -21.47
C LYS A 413 5.97 -13.68 -21.72
N ASP A 414 5.85 -14.32 -22.87
CA ASP A 414 4.70 -15.16 -23.24
C ASP A 414 4.87 -16.58 -22.65
N ASP A 415 4.82 -16.66 -21.31
CA ASP A 415 4.92 -17.93 -20.57
C ASP A 415 3.74 -18.09 -19.60
N SER A 416 3.81 -17.53 -18.41
CA SER A 416 2.77 -17.63 -17.40
C SER A 416 2.46 -16.25 -16.81
N TYR A 417 1.18 -15.98 -16.53
CA TYR A 417 0.78 -14.72 -15.89
C TYR A 417 1.48 -14.56 -14.53
N TRP A 418 1.47 -15.61 -13.69
CA TRP A 418 2.17 -15.62 -12.40
C TRP A 418 3.67 -15.39 -12.54
N ALA A 419 4.34 -16.08 -13.47
CA ALA A 419 5.78 -15.89 -13.67
C ALA A 419 6.17 -14.45 -14.06
N ASN A 420 5.28 -13.73 -14.78
CA ASN A 420 5.49 -12.30 -15.04
C ASN A 420 5.34 -11.44 -13.80
N ILE A 421 4.42 -11.78 -12.91
CA ILE A 421 4.27 -11.09 -11.62
C ILE A 421 5.51 -11.31 -10.75
N GLU A 422 6.04 -12.51 -10.69
CA GLU A 422 7.28 -12.81 -9.94
C GLU A 422 8.49 -12.03 -10.49
N ARG A 423 8.65 -11.99 -11.82
CA ARG A 423 9.72 -11.18 -12.45
C ARG A 423 9.57 -9.70 -12.11
N ALA A 424 8.35 -9.19 -12.11
CA ALA A 424 8.08 -7.81 -11.74
C ALA A 424 8.40 -7.54 -10.25
N ASN A 425 8.01 -8.43 -9.37
CA ASN A 425 8.29 -8.34 -7.94
C ASN A 425 9.80 -8.42 -7.66
N GLU A 426 10.51 -9.35 -8.30
CA GLU A 426 11.97 -9.46 -8.15
C GLU A 426 12.69 -8.22 -8.69
N TRP A 427 12.23 -7.68 -9.83
CA TRP A 427 12.77 -6.45 -10.38
C TRP A 427 12.56 -5.27 -9.42
N ASP A 428 11.34 -5.08 -8.88
CA ASP A 428 11.05 -4.01 -7.93
C ASP A 428 11.81 -4.19 -6.60
N TYR A 429 11.93 -5.42 -6.13
CA TYR A 429 12.78 -5.76 -4.98
C TYR A 429 14.24 -5.34 -5.21
N ASN A 430 14.81 -5.66 -6.36
CA ASN A 430 16.19 -5.30 -6.70
C ASN A 430 16.38 -3.78 -6.77
N GLU A 431 15.42 -3.02 -7.32
CA GLU A 431 15.40 -1.56 -7.31
C GLU A 431 15.35 -1.02 -5.86
N MET A 432 14.53 -1.62 -5.01
CA MET A 432 14.40 -1.24 -3.61
C MET A 432 15.71 -1.47 -2.82
N ILE A 433 16.28 -2.67 -2.87
CA ILE A 433 17.51 -2.98 -2.10
C ILE A 433 18.74 -2.23 -2.62
N ALA A 434 18.74 -1.86 -3.90
CA ALA A 434 19.81 -1.06 -4.48
C ALA A 434 19.94 0.33 -3.82
N LYS A 435 18.93 0.80 -3.09
CA LYS A 435 18.93 2.05 -2.32
C LYS A 435 19.57 1.91 -0.94
N ALA A 436 19.74 0.69 -0.42
CA ALA A 436 20.27 0.48 0.94
C ALA A 436 21.64 1.16 1.15
N GLY A 437 21.74 1.95 2.20
CA GLY A 437 22.96 2.71 2.54
C GLY A 437 23.29 3.85 1.59
N LYS A 438 22.41 4.21 0.65
CA LYS A 438 22.56 5.35 -0.26
C LYS A 438 21.76 6.56 0.22
N PRO A 439 22.09 7.78 -0.26
CA PRO A 439 21.27 8.96 -0.02
C PRO A 439 19.83 8.77 -0.48
N VAL A 440 18.91 9.38 0.27
CA VAL A 440 17.49 9.44 -0.11
C VAL A 440 17.31 10.32 -1.33
N ASP A 441 16.61 9.81 -2.34
CA ASP A 441 16.15 10.60 -3.48
C ASP A 441 14.83 11.28 -3.12
N LYS A 442 14.86 12.59 -2.88
CA LYS A 442 13.66 13.37 -2.53
C LYS A 442 12.73 13.60 -3.71
N ASP A 443 13.18 13.34 -4.95
CA ASP A 443 12.37 13.49 -6.15
C ASP A 443 11.58 12.22 -6.48
N GLU A 444 11.87 11.09 -5.81
CA GLU A 444 11.13 9.85 -5.95
C GLU A 444 9.68 10.00 -5.44
N TRP A 445 8.71 9.52 -6.23
CA TRP A 445 7.31 9.51 -5.88
C TRP A 445 6.89 8.18 -5.25
N LEU A 446 6.06 8.22 -4.20
CA LEU A 446 5.51 7.01 -3.54
C LEU A 446 4.17 6.57 -4.13
N MET A 447 3.57 7.40 -5.00
CA MET A 447 2.34 7.10 -5.74
C MET A 447 2.53 7.46 -7.20
N THR A 448 1.92 6.67 -8.08
CA THR A 448 1.89 6.96 -9.51
C THR A 448 0.96 8.14 -9.83
N PRO A 449 1.16 8.85 -10.96
CA PRO A 449 0.31 9.98 -11.34
C PRO A 449 -1.18 9.66 -11.48
N GLN A 450 -1.53 8.42 -11.84
CA GLN A 450 -2.90 7.96 -11.98
C GLN A 450 -3.50 7.45 -10.66
N THR A 451 -2.82 7.56 -9.54
CA THR A 451 -3.37 7.22 -8.22
C THR A 451 -4.36 8.29 -7.75
N VAL A 452 -5.61 7.89 -7.48
CA VAL A 452 -6.63 8.77 -6.89
C VAL A 452 -6.45 8.83 -5.38
N ASN A 453 -5.44 9.56 -4.95
CA ASN A 453 -5.09 9.81 -3.54
C ASN A 453 -4.08 10.97 -3.44
N ALA A 454 -3.66 11.28 -2.21
CA ALA A 454 -2.57 12.19 -1.86
C ALA A 454 -1.78 11.60 -0.68
N TYR A 455 -0.64 12.16 -0.32
CA TYR A 455 0.09 11.75 0.87
C TYR A 455 0.97 12.85 1.45
N TYR A 456 1.27 12.74 2.75
CA TYR A 456 2.38 13.37 3.43
C TYR A 456 3.44 12.33 3.81
N ASN A 457 4.71 12.60 3.56
CA ASN A 457 5.83 11.77 4.00
C ASN A 457 6.67 12.51 5.04
N PRO A 458 6.70 12.07 6.31
CA PRO A 458 7.42 12.77 7.37
C PRO A 458 8.94 12.77 7.21
N THR A 459 9.53 11.73 6.61
CA THR A 459 10.99 11.60 6.49
C THR A 459 11.60 12.48 5.40
N THR A 460 10.80 12.93 4.44
CA THR A 460 11.19 13.91 3.42
C THR A 460 10.51 15.27 3.61
N ASN A 461 9.60 15.37 4.58
CA ASN A 461 8.75 16.54 4.84
C ASN A 461 8.03 17.01 3.58
N GLU A 462 7.38 16.07 2.87
CA GLU A 462 6.75 16.34 1.58
C GLU A 462 5.24 16.07 1.58
N ILE A 463 4.52 16.84 0.75
CA ILE A 463 3.13 16.61 0.37
C ILE A 463 3.06 16.34 -1.12
N CYS A 464 2.27 15.33 -1.50
CA CYS A 464 2.15 14.91 -2.89
C CYS A 464 0.68 14.79 -3.33
N PHE A 465 0.38 15.35 -4.50
CA PHE A 465 -0.94 15.33 -5.13
C PHE A 465 -0.82 14.80 -6.56
N PRO A 466 -1.00 13.48 -6.79
CA PRO A 466 -0.98 12.88 -8.12
C PRO A 466 -2.03 13.48 -9.06
N ALA A 467 -1.77 13.40 -10.37
CA ALA A 467 -2.66 13.98 -11.40
C ALA A 467 -4.10 13.48 -11.32
N ALA A 468 -4.30 12.22 -10.94
CA ALA A 468 -5.63 11.60 -10.94
C ALA A 468 -6.60 12.18 -9.90
N ILE A 469 -6.12 12.70 -8.76
CA ILE A 469 -7.00 13.38 -7.80
C ILE A 469 -7.32 14.83 -8.24
N LEU A 470 -6.53 15.38 -9.16
CA LEU A 470 -6.66 16.75 -9.65
C LEU A 470 -7.67 16.86 -10.79
N GLN A 471 -8.85 16.28 -10.60
CA GLN A 471 -9.98 16.25 -11.53
C GLN A 471 -11.29 16.49 -10.78
N PRO A 472 -12.37 16.91 -11.49
CA PRO A 472 -13.68 16.98 -10.88
C PRO A 472 -14.10 15.64 -10.21
N PRO A 473 -14.69 15.67 -9.01
CA PRO A 473 -15.18 16.87 -8.32
C PRO A 473 -14.17 17.53 -7.35
N PHE A 474 -12.93 17.02 -7.24
CA PHE A 474 -11.93 17.58 -6.32
C PHE A 474 -11.29 18.87 -6.85
N PHE A 475 -10.93 18.89 -8.12
CA PHE A 475 -10.31 20.04 -8.77
C PHE A 475 -10.89 20.26 -10.17
N ASP A 476 -11.25 21.48 -10.49
CA ASP A 476 -11.69 21.88 -11.83
C ASP A 476 -10.95 23.15 -12.27
N MET A 477 -10.23 23.04 -13.39
CA MET A 477 -9.52 24.17 -14.00
C MET A 477 -10.41 25.36 -14.37
N ASN A 478 -11.68 25.11 -14.61
CA ASN A 478 -12.64 26.13 -15.06
C ASN A 478 -13.57 26.63 -13.94
N ALA A 479 -13.44 26.05 -12.73
CA ALA A 479 -14.23 26.45 -11.57
C ALA A 479 -13.65 27.69 -10.88
N ASP A 480 -14.49 28.37 -10.09
CA ASP A 480 -14.05 29.40 -9.16
C ASP A 480 -13.06 28.85 -8.13
N ASP A 481 -12.14 29.71 -7.67
CA ASP A 481 -11.20 29.34 -6.60
C ASP A 481 -11.91 28.92 -5.32
N ALA A 482 -13.02 29.56 -4.96
CA ALA A 482 -13.81 29.17 -3.80
C ALA A 482 -14.29 27.71 -3.85
N MET A 483 -14.65 27.22 -5.05
CA MET A 483 -15.01 25.80 -5.23
C MET A 483 -13.81 24.88 -5.09
N ASN A 484 -12.68 25.23 -5.71
CA ASN A 484 -11.46 24.44 -5.59
C ASN A 484 -10.93 24.42 -4.14
N TYR A 485 -11.01 25.55 -3.41
CA TYR A 485 -10.66 25.55 -1.98
C TYR A 485 -11.63 24.71 -1.13
N GLY A 486 -12.91 24.67 -1.46
CA GLY A 486 -13.92 23.86 -0.77
C GLY A 486 -13.83 22.36 -1.08
N ALA A 487 -13.10 21.97 -2.15
CA ALA A 487 -12.93 20.59 -2.60
C ALA A 487 -11.46 20.13 -2.42
N ILE A 488 -10.59 20.34 -3.42
CA ILE A 488 -9.19 19.91 -3.31
C ILE A 488 -8.45 20.62 -2.16
N GLY A 489 -8.85 21.83 -1.80
CA GLY A 489 -8.27 22.57 -0.67
C GLY A 489 -8.44 21.83 0.66
N VAL A 490 -9.51 21.07 0.84
CA VAL A 490 -9.68 20.21 2.03
C VAL A 490 -8.64 19.09 2.04
N VAL A 491 -8.37 18.45 0.89
CA VAL A 491 -7.35 17.41 0.76
C VAL A 491 -5.96 18.02 1.01
N ILE A 492 -5.66 19.18 0.42
CA ILE A 492 -4.38 19.87 0.63
C ILE A 492 -4.18 20.20 2.12
N GLY A 493 -5.19 20.73 2.79
CA GLY A 493 -5.16 21.00 4.23
C GLY A 493 -4.96 19.74 5.06
N HIS A 494 -5.61 18.63 4.69
CA HIS A 494 -5.43 17.34 5.32
C HIS A 494 -3.96 16.88 5.26
N GLU A 495 -3.35 16.86 4.07
CA GLU A 495 -1.94 16.44 3.92
C GLU A 495 -0.98 17.39 4.67
N MET A 496 -1.22 18.68 4.64
CA MET A 496 -0.41 19.64 5.41
C MET A 496 -0.50 19.39 6.92
N THR A 497 -1.68 19.03 7.43
CA THR A 497 -1.88 18.79 8.87
C THR A 497 -1.22 17.51 9.34
N HIS A 498 -0.97 16.52 8.45
CA HIS A 498 -0.17 15.35 8.79
C HIS A 498 1.26 15.71 9.23
N GLY A 499 1.83 16.82 8.77
CA GLY A 499 3.12 17.31 9.27
C GLY A 499 3.12 17.68 10.77
N PHE A 500 1.94 17.83 11.37
CA PHE A 500 1.73 18.32 12.74
C PHE A 500 0.81 17.42 13.58
N ASP A 501 0.37 16.26 13.03
CA ASP A 501 -0.44 15.29 13.77
C ASP A 501 0.38 14.51 14.81
N ASP A 502 -0.22 13.49 15.45
CA ASP A 502 0.43 12.69 16.48
C ASP A 502 1.74 12.02 16.03
N GLN A 503 1.87 11.69 14.75
CA GLN A 503 3.08 11.11 14.17
C GLN A 503 3.98 12.19 13.57
N GLY A 504 3.45 13.04 12.66
CA GLY A 504 4.24 14.02 11.93
C GLY A 504 4.89 15.07 12.81
N ARG A 505 4.27 15.45 13.93
CA ARG A 505 4.86 16.39 14.90
C ARG A 505 6.18 15.90 15.50
N GLN A 506 6.47 14.61 15.44
CA GLN A 506 7.69 14.01 15.99
C GLN A 506 8.88 14.09 15.03
N TYR A 507 8.66 14.54 13.80
CA TYR A 507 9.72 14.75 12.80
C TYR A 507 10.00 16.23 12.61
N ASP A 508 11.28 16.60 12.58
CA ASP A 508 11.73 17.98 12.35
C ASP A 508 11.56 18.40 10.88
N LYS A 509 11.93 19.65 10.57
CA LYS A 509 11.83 20.23 9.23
C LYS A 509 12.70 19.53 8.17
N ASP A 510 13.72 18.79 8.59
CA ASP A 510 14.62 18.03 7.73
C ASP A 510 14.19 16.56 7.57
N GLY A 511 13.11 16.17 8.26
CA GLY A 511 12.53 14.82 8.23
C GLY A 511 13.15 13.85 9.24
N ASN A 512 13.93 14.34 10.19
CA ASN A 512 14.49 13.48 11.22
C ASN A 512 13.51 13.31 12.38
N LEU A 513 13.39 12.07 12.89
CA LEU A 513 12.68 11.74 14.12
C LEU A 513 13.39 12.39 15.31
N LYS A 514 12.97 13.56 15.63
CA LYS A 514 13.57 14.42 16.65
C LYS A 514 12.51 15.28 17.29
N ASP A 515 12.37 15.17 18.60
CA ASP A 515 11.48 16.03 19.37
C ASP A 515 11.94 17.49 19.30
N TRP A 516 11.07 18.37 18.81
CA TRP A 516 11.28 19.80 18.66
C TRP A 516 10.21 20.63 19.40
N TRP A 517 9.25 19.96 20.00
CA TRP A 517 8.21 20.55 20.85
C TRP A 517 8.73 20.75 22.28
N THR A 518 8.16 21.71 23.02
CA THR A 518 8.33 21.74 24.46
C THR A 518 7.51 20.62 25.09
N GLU A 519 7.94 20.08 26.23
CA GLU A 519 7.19 19.04 26.95
C GLU A 519 5.77 19.50 27.30
N GLU A 520 5.61 20.79 27.67
CA GLU A 520 4.31 21.38 27.96
C GLU A 520 3.39 21.42 26.74
N ASP A 521 3.92 21.81 25.56
CA ASP A 521 3.13 21.86 24.34
C ASP A 521 2.77 20.46 23.82
N ALA A 522 3.68 19.50 23.95
CA ALA A 522 3.39 18.10 23.62
C ALA A 522 2.23 17.57 24.47
N LYS A 523 2.25 17.82 25.78
CA LYS A 523 1.14 17.43 26.68
C LYS A 523 -0.16 18.13 26.31
N LYS A 524 -0.14 19.43 26.02
CA LYS A 524 -1.33 20.19 25.61
C LYS A 524 -1.90 19.68 24.27
N PHE A 525 -1.04 19.19 23.38
CA PHE A 525 -1.47 18.54 22.15
C PHE A 525 -2.21 17.22 22.46
N GLU A 526 -1.61 16.35 23.26
CA GLU A 526 -2.21 15.06 23.65
C GLU A 526 -3.56 15.21 24.37
N GLU A 527 -3.73 16.27 25.18
CA GLU A 527 -5.01 16.59 25.84
C GLU A 527 -6.11 17.03 24.85
N ARG A 528 -5.75 17.40 23.59
CA ARG A 528 -6.67 17.89 22.55
C ARG A 528 -6.90 16.88 21.43
N ALA A 529 -6.00 15.95 21.26
CA ALA A 529 -6.07 14.88 20.27
C ALA A 529 -6.90 13.69 20.79
#